data_2556c2c472f24b985b5b777cb0eda34e
#
_entry.id   2556c2c472f24b985b5b777cb0eda34e
#
_cell.length_a   1.000
_cell.length_b   1.000
_cell.length_c   1.000
_cell.angle_alpha   90.00
_cell.angle_beta   90.00
_cell.angle_gamma   90.00
#
_symmetry.space_group_name_H-M   'P 1'
#
loop_
_entity.id
_entity.type
_entity.pdbx_description
1 polymer ?
#
loop_
_entity_poly.entity_id
_entity_poly.type
_entity_poly.pdbx_seq_one_letter_code
_entity_poly.pdbx_strand_id
1 'polypeptide(L)'
;MKPIFRYISLTFGAMLLAVSAWGNNALQKQTHVYAIEGCDTLRLDHYVADVEGERPCVIFVFGGGFARGTRDKEMDMPYFEFLLGEGYDVVSIDYRLGMKGVNSPGVIDFFKLLDHSIDIAVEDLFRATNFILDHADEWQINREHIVVSGSSAGAITVLQGEYIISNSLPMSEVLPKGFNYAGVISFAGAIFSLDGAPRWGENTAPILLFHGNADRQVPYNKVALFGYGMYGSKYLAEKLQKADLPYWFYTVEYETHQMAGKPMYDNHAEIKLFIEEFAIKQRKLQRTTHIVDEAIPECQTRFFPTAYISATYDR
;
A
#
# COMPACT_ATOMS: atom_id res chain seq x y z
N MET A 1 -83.85 -18.87 30.11
CA MET A 1 -82.66 -18.16 30.55
C MET A 1 -81.49 -19.01 30.11
N LYS A 2 -80.75 -18.59 29.05
CA LYS A 2 -79.52 -19.22 28.59
C LYS A 2 -78.31 -18.38 28.99
N PRO A 3 -77.19 -18.90 29.51
CA PRO A 3 -76.01 -18.10 29.84
C PRO A 3 -75.12 -17.92 28.58
N ILE A 4 -74.69 -16.69 28.40
CA ILE A 4 -73.76 -16.27 27.33
C ILE A 4 -72.36 -16.50 27.83
N PHE A 5 -71.60 -17.41 27.15
CA PHE A 5 -70.14 -17.54 27.35
C PHE A 5 -69.41 -16.53 26.47
N ARG A 6 -68.68 -15.62 27.11
CA ARG A 6 -67.71 -14.73 26.44
C ARG A 6 -66.36 -15.43 26.36
N TYR A 7 -65.90 -15.69 25.13
CA TYR A 7 -64.51 -16.10 24.87
C TYR A 7 -63.58 -14.86 24.93
N ILE A 8 -62.65 -14.86 25.87
CA ILE A 8 -61.54 -13.91 25.89
C ILE A 8 -60.41 -14.53 25.08
N SER A 9 -60.13 -13.93 23.94
CA SER A 9 -58.98 -14.32 23.09
C SER A 9 -57.73 -13.58 23.61
N LEU A 10 -56.78 -14.32 24.22
CA LEU A 10 -55.47 -13.83 24.56
C LEU A 10 -54.53 -13.94 23.31
N THR A 11 -54.29 -12.81 22.68
CA THR A 11 -53.20 -12.71 21.66
C THR A 11 -51.88 -12.56 22.40
N PHE A 12 -51.06 -13.62 22.36
CA PHE A 12 -49.64 -13.56 22.74
C PHE A 12 -48.89 -12.86 21.61
N GLY A 13 -48.52 -11.61 21.82
CA GLY A 13 -47.57 -10.89 20.99
C GLY A 13 -46.16 -11.40 21.25
N ALA A 14 -45.61 -12.16 20.30
CA ALA A 14 -44.19 -12.54 20.32
C ALA A 14 -43.34 -11.28 20.02
N MET A 15 -42.74 -10.70 21.03
CA MET A 15 -41.77 -9.61 20.91
C MET A 15 -40.44 -10.26 20.50
N LEU A 16 -40.13 -10.23 19.20
CA LEU A 16 -38.79 -10.58 18.70
C LEU A 16 -37.79 -9.52 19.18
N LEU A 17 -37.06 -9.84 20.26
CA LEU A 17 -35.84 -9.10 20.64
C LEU A 17 -34.77 -9.43 19.60
N ALA A 18 -34.52 -8.51 18.68
CA ALA A 18 -33.32 -8.51 17.87
C ALA A 18 -32.12 -8.24 18.80
N VAL A 19 -31.47 -9.29 19.27
CA VAL A 19 -30.17 -9.18 19.91
C VAL A 19 -29.16 -8.90 18.79
N SER A 20 -28.78 -7.64 18.63
CA SER A 20 -27.61 -7.28 17.84
C SER A 20 -26.39 -7.88 18.56
N ALA A 21 -25.93 -9.02 18.06
CA ALA A 21 -24.65 -9.59 18.43
C ALA A 21 -23.55 -8.64 17.95
N TRP A 22 -22.99 -7.88 18.89
CA TRP A 22 -21.68 -7.26 18.70
C TRP A 22 -20.65 -8.37 18.81
N GLY A 23 -20.53 -9.16 17.74
CA GLY A 23 -19.41 -10.07 17.52
C GLY A 23 -18.29 -9.28 16.86
N ASN A 24 -17.04 -9.56 17.19
CA ASN A 24 -15.87 -9.20 16.40
C ASN A 24 -16.13 -9.68 14.96
N ASN A 25 -16.64 -8.84 14.10
CA ASN A 25 -16.76 -9.14 12.68
C ASN A 25 -15.37 -8.99 12.08
N ALA A 26 -14.61 -10.10 12.07
CA ALA A 26 -13.45 -10.17 11.20
C ALA A 26 -13.92 -9.85 9.77
N LEU A 27 -13.20 -8.98 9.07
CA LEU A 27 -13.49 -8.65 7.68
C LEU A 27 -13.59 -9.92 6.86
N GLN A 28 -14.72 -10.08 6.15
CA GLN A 28 -14.89 -11.23 5.27
C GLN A 28 -13.95 -11.08 4.06
N LYS A 29 -13.20 -12.13 3.77
CA LYS A 29 -12.26 -12.16 2.65
C LYS A 29 -12.38 -13.46 1.87
N GLN A 30 -12.06 -13.39 0.59
CA GLN A 30 -11.82 -14.54 -0.27
C GLN A 30 -10.34 -14.66 -0.54
N THR A 31 -9.77 -15.84 -0.28
CA THR A 31 -8.35 -16.09 -0.49
C THR A 31 -8.14 -16.85 -1.79
N HIS A 32 -7.29 -16.33 -2.66
CA HIS A 32 -6.95 -16.94 -3.95
C HIS A 32 -5.45 -17.21 -4.04
N VAL A 33 -5.06 -18.26 -4.75
CA VAL A 33 -3.66 -18.50 -5.15
C VAL A 33 -3.45 -17.82 -6.50
N TYR A 34 -2.59 -16.82 -6.55
CA TYR A 34 -2.32 -16.09 -7.79
C TYR A 34 -1.02 -16.52 -8.49
N ALA A 35 -0.08 -17.13 -7.76
CA ALA A 35 1.14 -17.69 -8.33
C ALA A 35 1.71 -18.83 -7.48
N ILE A 36 2.51 -19.71 -8.11
CA ILE A 36 3.33 -20.71 -7.45
C ILE A 36 4.74 -20.57 -8.05
N GLU A 37 5.69 -20.17 -7.19
CA GLU A 37 7.08 -19.92 -7.57
C GLU A 37 8.02 -20.83 -6.77
N GLY A 38 8.49 -21.88 -7.43
CA GLY A 38 9.28 -22.91 -6.77
C GLY A 38 8.52 -23.58 -5.63
N CYS A 39 8.93 -23.32 -4.38
CA CYS A 39 8.26 -23.84 -3.18
C CYS A 39 7.28 -22.84 -2.58
N ASP A 40 7.21 -21.61 -3.07
CA ASP A 40 6.37 -20.56 -2.55
C ASP A 40 4.99 -20.58 -3.22
N THR A 41 3.94 -20.63 -2.43
CA THR A 41 2.57 -20.47 -2.88
C THR A 41 2.09 -19.07 -2.48
N LEU A 42 1.97 -18.19 -3.47
CA LEU A 42 1.60 -16.81 -3.28
C LEU A 42 0.09 -16.64 -3.35
N ARG A 43 -0.47 -16.04 -2.32
CA ARG A 43 -1.91 -15.82 -2.18
C ARG A 43 -2.23 -14.34 -2.11
N LEU A 44 -3.44 -14.03 -2.48
CA LEU A 44 -4.06 -12.73 -2.19
C LEU A 44 -5.36 -12.93 -1.42
N ASP A 45 -5.70 -11.96 -0.59
CA ASP A 45 -6.97 -11.87 0.10
C ASP A 45 -7.78 -10.71 -0.50
N HIS A 46 -8.92 -11.03 -1.09
CA HIS A 46 -9.85 -10.06 -1.66
C HIS A 46 -10.95 -9.76 -0.63
N TYR A 47 -11.04 -8.51 -0.22
CA TYR A 47 -12.07 -7.94 0.62
C TYR A 47 -12.98 -7.09 -0.25
N VAL A 48 -14.28 -7.36 -0.21
CA VAL A 48 -15.27 -6.75 -1.11
C VAL A 48 -16.02 -5.65 -0.38
N ALA A 49 -16.09 -4.46 -0.96
CA ALA A 49 -16.90 -3.37 -0.41
C ALA A 49 -18.39 -3.63 -0.62
N ASP A 50 -19.20 -3.24 0.36
CA ASP A 50 -20.66 -3.43 0.34
C ASP A 50 -21.35 -2.31 -0.47
N VAL A 51 -21.03 -2.25 -1.77
CA VAL A 51 -21.62 -1.32 -2.73
C VAL A 51 -21.91 -2.04 -4.05
N GLU A 52 -22.98 -1.63 -4.73
CA GLU A 52 -23.37 -2.22 -6.02
C GLU A 52 -22.55 -1.66 -7.19
N GLY A 53 -22.34 -2.48 -8.22
CA GLY A 53 -21.68 -2.10 -9.47
C GLY A 53 -20.16 -2.26 -9.45
N GLU A 54 -19.50 -1.69 -10.46
CA GLU A 54 -18.04 -1.71 -10.56
C GLU A 54 -17.40 -0.82 -9.51
N ARG A 55 -16.39 -1.34 -8.82
CA ARG A 55 -15.71 -0.68 -7.71
C ARG A 55 -14.24 -0.38 -8.03
N PRO A 56 -13.70 0.75 -7.57
CA PRO A 56 -12.25 0.93 -7.49
C PRO A 56 -11.63 -0.13 -6.59
N CYS A 57 -10.39 -0.52 -6.89
CA CYS A 57 -9.65 -1.51 -6.11
C CYS A 57 -8.33 -0.94 -5.60
N VAL A 58 -8.02 -1.18 -4.34
CA VAL A 58 -6.73 -0.86 -3.75
C VAL A 58 -5.96 -2.15 -3.51
N ILE A 59 -4.86 -2.35 -4.25
CA ILE A 59 -3.92 -3.44 -4.01
C ILE A 59 -2.99 -3.00 -2.88
N PHE A 60 -2.92 -3.78 -1.81
CA PHE A 60 -2.05 -3.49 -0.67
C PHE A 60 -0.87 -4.46 -0.60
N VAL A 61 0.34 -3.88 -0.43
CA VAL A 61 1.60 -4.60 -0.25
C VAL A 61 2.17 -4.29 1.13
N PHE A 62 2.22 -5.30 1.99
CA PHE A 62 2.65 -5.14 3.38
C PHE A 62 4.14 -4.83 3.52
N GLY A 63 4.51 -4.23 4.65
CA GLY A 63 5.89 -3.96 5.04
C GLY A 63 6.56 -5.16 5.73
N GLY A 64 7.84 -5.00 6.09
CA GLY A 64 8.59 -6.01 6.85
C GLY A 64 10.01 -6.24 6.34
N GLY A 65 10.58 -5.28 5.61
CA GLY A 65 11.99 -5.29 5.17
C GLY A 65 12.31 -6.44 4.21
N PHE A 66 11.36 -6.90 3.42
CA PHE A 66 11.47 -8.08 2.55
C PHE A 66 11.84 -9.38 3.27
N ALA A 67 11.78 -9.42 4.60
CA ALA A 67 12.20 -10.56 5.42
C ALA A 67 11.04 -11.20 6.19
N ARG A 68 9.96 -10.48 6.42
CA ARG A 68 8.81 -10.89 7.24
C ARG A 68 7.57 -10.10 6.86
N GLY A 69 6.43 -10.54 7.37
CA GLY A 69 5.12 -9.93 7.17
C GLY A 69 4.14 -10.93 6.56
N THR A 70 2.88 -10.56 6.58
CA THR A 70 1.77 -11.33 5.98
C THR A 70 0.74 -10.35 5.44
N ARG A 71 -0.01 -10.78 4.40
CA ARG A 71 -1.08 -10.00 3.76
C ARG A 71 -2.30 -9.73 4.67
N ASP A 72 -2.45 -10.50 5.75
CA ASP A 72 -3.59 -10.44 6.66
C ASP A 72 -3.19 -10.01 8.08
N LYS A 73 -2.20 -9.13 8.18
CA LYS A 73 -1.73 -8.60 9.45
C LYS A 73 -2.82 -7.78 10.14
N GLU A 74 -3.13 -8.13 11.38
CA GLU A 74 -4.22 -7.53 12.14
C GLU A 74 -4.14 -5.99 12.23
N MET A 75 -2.93 -5.44 12.34
CA MET A 75 -2.76 -3.99 12.40
C MET A 75 -3.00 -3.28 11.06
N ASP A 76 -3.14 -3.97 9.95
CA ASP A 76 -3.48 -3.35 8.66
C ASP A 76 -5.01 -3.34 8.43
N MET A 77 -5.79 -4.10 9.23
CA MET A 77 -7.24 -4.22 9.10
C MET A 77 -8.00 -2.89 9.22
N PRO A 78 -7.68 -1.95 10.14
CA PRO A 78 -8.37 -0.66 10.20
C PRO A 78 -8.24 0.17 8.92
N TYR A 79 -7.12 0.05 8.21
CA TYR A 79 -6.95 0.67 6.90
C TYR A 79 -7.85 0.02 5.84
N PHE A 80 -7.98 -1.31 5.87
CA PHE A 80 -8.87 -2.02 4.96
C PHE A 80 -10.34 -1.69 5.26
N GLU A 81 -10.74 -1.65 6.53
CA GLU A 81 -12.08 -1.23 6.96
C GLU A 81 -12.44 0.16 6.46
N PHE A 82 -11.51 1.10 6.57
CA PHE A 82 -11.67 2.45 6.04
C PHE A 82 -11.91 2.43 4.52
N LEU A 83 -11.07 1.74 3.76
CA LEU A 83 -11.19 1.68 2.29
C LEU A 83 -12.50 1.03 1.85
N LEU A 84 -12.89 -0.08 2.48
CA LEU A 84 -14.16 -0.75 2.24
C LEU A 84 -15.36 0.14 2.57
N GLY A 85 -15.29 0.91 3.65
CA GLY A 85 -16.30 1.89 4.05
C GLY A 85 -16.47 3.03 3.05
N GLU A 86 -15.42 3.33 2.27
CA GLU A 86 -15.46 4.31 1.17
C GLU A 86 -15.86 3.70 -0.18
N GLY A 87 -16.18 2.40 -0.20
CA GLY A 87 -16.64 1.70 -1.40
C GLY A 87 -15.51 1.19 -2.31
N TYR A 88 -14.29 1.06 -1.79
CA TYR A 88 -13.15 0.50 -2.52
C TYR A 88 -12.92 -0.95 -2.12
N ASP A 89 -12.81 -1.86 -3.08
CA ASP A 89 -12.33 -3.21 -2.81
C ASP A 89 -10.86 -3.16 -2.37
N VAL A 90 -10.47 -4.08 -1.49
CA VAL A 90 -9.08 -4.21 -1.07
C VAL A 90 -8.56 -5.59 -1.46
N VAL A 91 -7.41 -5.62 -2.12
CA VAL A 91 -6.69 -6.86 -2.42
C VAL A 91 -5.32 -6.81 -1.76
N SER A 92 -5.15 -7.53 -0.66
CA SER A 92 -3.86 -7.64 0.01
C SER A 92 -3.11 -8.88 -0.48
N ILE A 93 -1.84 -8.71 -0.88
CA ILE A 93 -1.07 -9.75 -1.56
C ILE A 93 0.10 -10.28 -0.73
N ASP A 94 0.38 -11.59 -0.84
CA ASP A 94 1.69 -12.15 -0.52
C ASP A 94 2.71 -11.67 -1.57
N TYR A 95 3.97 -11.68 -1.21
CA TYR A 95 5.09 -11.55 -2.14
C TYR A 95 6.30 -12.30 -1.57
N ARG A 96 7.23 -12.71 -2.43
CA ARG A 96 8.43 -13.46 -2.01
C ARG A 96 9.33 -12.59 -1.13
N LEU A 97 9.74 -13.12 -0.01
CA LEU A 97 10.54 -12.43 0.99
C LEU A 97 12.04 -12.72 0.78
N GLY A 98 12.66 -12.01 -0.18
CA GLY A 98 14.05 -12.25 -0.60
C GLY A 98 15.11 -12.05 0.47
N MET A 99 14.79 -11.30 1.56
CA MET A 99 15.67 -11.10 2.72
C MET A 99 15.38 -12.08 3.87
N LYS A 100 14.45 -13.03 3.71
CA LYS A 100 14.10 -13.99 4.77
C LYS A 100 15.28 -14.90 5.10
N GLY A 101 15.65 -14.93 6.39
CA GLY A 101 16.77 -15.76 6.87
C GLY A 101 18.16 -15.20 6.58
N VAL A 102 18.27 -14.01 6.01
CA VAL A 102 19.55 -13.33 5.79
C VAL A 102 20.07 -12.78 7.12
N ASN A 103 21.29 -13.16 7.51
CA ASN A 103 21.93 -12.72 8.74
C ASN A 103 23.18 -11.90 8.40
N SER A 104 23.19 -10.62 8.78
CA SER A 104 24.34 -9.71 8.76
C SER A 104 25.23 -9.82 7.50
N PRO A 105 24.72 -9.63 6.28
CA PRO A 105 25.51 -9.68 5.08
C PRO A 105 26.51 -8.51 5.05
N GLY A 106 27.59 -8.66 4.32
CA GLY A 106 28.47 -7.55 3.99
C GLY A 106 27.73 -6.45 3.22
N VAL A 107 28.24 -5.23 3.22
CA VAL A 107 27.57 -4.07 2.57
C VAL A 107 27.24 -4.35 1.09
N ILE A 108 28.17 -4.94 0.34
CA ILE A 108 27.97 -5.25 -1.09
C ILE A 108 26.88 -6.32 -1.26
N ASP A 109 26.91 -7.37 -0.45
CA ASP A 109 25.93 -8.45 -0.51
C ASP A 109 24.56 -7.96 -0.07
N PHE A 110 24.50 -7.03 0.89
CA PHE A 110 23.25 -6.37 1.27
C PHE A 110 22.59 -5.68 0.08
N PHE A 111 23.33 -4.87 -0.68
CA PHE A 111 22.76 -4.17 -1.82
C PHE A 111 22.30 -5.12 -2.94
N LYS A 112 23.05 -6.18 -3.21
CA LYS A 112 22.62 -7.21 -4.17
C LYS A 112 21.36 -7.94 -3.75
N LEU A 113 21.28 -8.31 -2.47
CA LEU A 113 20.12 -8.98 -1.89
C LEU A 113 18.90 -8.07 -1.87
N LEU A 114 19.09 -6.79 -1.56
CA LEU A 114 18.02 -5.80 -1.56
C LEU A 114 17.46 -5.60 -2.96
N ASP A 115 18.34 -5.42 -3.95
CA ASP A 115 17.97 -5.29 -5.37
C ASP A 115 17.16 -6.50 -5.83
N HIS A 116 17.70 -7.70 -5.65
CA HIS A 116 16.98 -8.93 -5.96
C HIS A 116 15.64 -9.06 -5.23
N SER A 117 15.59 -8.67 -3.94
CA SER A 117 14.36 -8.76 -3.15
C SER A 117 13.28 -7.79 -3.64
N ILE A 118 13.69 -6.62 -4.13
CA ILE A 118 12.80 -5.65 -4.74
C ILE A 118 12.28 -6.19 -6.07
N ASP A 119 13.17 -6.72 -6.91
CA ASP A 119 12.80 -7.26 -8.22
C ASP A 119 11.75 -8.36 -8.11
N ILE A 120 11.99 -9.38 -7.26
CA ILE A 120 11.04 -10.47 -7.10
C ILE A 120 9.73 -10.02 -6.45
N ALA A 121 9.75 -9.00 -5.58
CA ALA A 121 8.52 -8.45 -5.00
C ALA A 121 7.70 -7.66 -6.04
N VAL A 122 8.35 -6.94 -6.96
CA VAL A 122 7.68 -6.26 -8.08
C VAL A 122 7.13 -7.26 -9.09
N GLU A 123 7.87 -8.33 -9.43
CA GLU A 123 7.35 -9.41 -10.26
C GLU A 123 6.06 -10.00 -9.66
N ASP A 124 6.06 -10.26 -8.35
CA ASP A 124 4.90 -10.82 -7.67
C ASP A 124 3.73 -9.83 -7.62
N LEU A 125 3.99 -8.53 -7.45
CA LEU A 125 2.99 -7.47 -7.58
C LEU A 125 2.36 -7.47 -8.98
N PHE A 126 3.17 -7.57 -10.03
CA PHE A 126 2.66 -7.57 -11.42
C PHE A 126 1.86 -8.84 -11.73
N ARG A 127 2.26 -10.00 -11.19
CA ARG A 127 1.47 -11.25 -11.31
C ARG A 127 0.13 -11.14 -10.58
N ALA A 128 0.13 -10.59 -9.37
CA ALA A 128 -1.11 -10.34 -8.64
C ALA A 128 -2.01 -9.35 -9.39
N THR A 129 -1.44 -8.31 -9.98
CA THR A 129 -2.17 -7.34 -10.80
C THR A 129 -2.83 -8.01 -12.00
N ASN A 130 -2.09 -8.85 -12.75
CA ASN A 130 -2.66 -9.62 -13.85
C ASN A 130 -3.80 -10.54 -13.39
N PHE A 131 -3.62 -11.23 -12.27
CA PHE A 131 -4.65 -12.09 -11.70
C PHE A 131 -5.93 -11.29 -11.37
N ILE A 132 -5.79 -10.10 -10.79
CA ILE A 132 -6.92 -9.20 -10.50
C ILE A 132 -7.59 -8.73 -11.80
N LEU A 133 -6.81 -8.35 -12.82
CA LEU A 133 -7.33 -7.93 -14.12
C LEU A 133 -8.08 -9.06 -14.84
N ASP A 134 -7.63 -10.29 -14.73
CA ASP A 134 -8.28 -11.47 -15.32
C ASP A 134 -9.64 -11.77 -14.64
N HIS A 135 -9.78 -11.43 -13.36
CA HIS A 135 -11.01 -11.62 -12.59
C HIS A 135 -11.85 -10.34 -12.44
N ALA A 136 -11.43 -9.22 -13.03
CA ALA A 136 -12.06 -7.91 -12.78
C ALA A 136 -13.55 -7.88 -13.12
N ASP A 137 -13.99 -8.53 -14.20
CA ASP A 137 -15.42 -8.60 -14.57
C ASP A 137 -16.23 -9.41 -13.55
N GLU A 138 -15.72 -10.57 -13.12
CA GLU A 138 -16.33 -11.42 -12.11
C GLU A 138 -16.43 -10.70 -10.76
N TRP A 139 -15.36 -10.01 -10.39
CA TRP A 139 -15.27 -9.29 -9.11
C TRP A 139 -15.88 -7.89 -9.15
N GLN A 140 -16.35 -7.44 -10.31
CA GLN A 140 -16.84 -6.08 -10.52
C GLN A 140 -15.82 -4.99 -10.12
N ILE A 141 -14.55 -5.22 -10.44
CA ILE A 141 -13.47 -4.25 -10.26
C ILE A 141 -13.34 -3.41 -11.52
N ASN A 142 -13.33 -2.09 -11.35
CA ASN A 142 -13.04 -1.17 -12.44
C ASN A 142 -11.53 -1.18 -12.76
N ARG A 143 -11.18 -1.69 -13.95
CA ARG A 143 -9.79 -1.84 -14.38
C ARG A 143 -9.03 -0.52 -14.49
N GLU A 144 -9.73 0.59 -14.73
CA GLU A 144 -9.13 1.92 -14.84
C GLU A 144 -8.91 2.58 -13.46
N HIS A 145 -9.50 2.02 -12.39
CA HIS A 145 -9.44 2.56 -11.04
C HIS A 145 -8.72 1.61 -10.06
N ILE A 146 -7.62 1.00 -10.50
CA ILE A 146 -6.76 0.19 -9.65
C ILE A 146 -5.67 1.09 -9.06
N VAL A 147 -5.72 1.29 -7.75
CA VAL A 147 -4.70 2.01 -6.97
C VAL A 147 -3.80 0.99 -6.30
N VAL A 148 -2.50 1.24 -6.26
CA VAL A 148 -1.57 0.39 -5.52
C VAL A 148 -1.08 1.13 -4.28
N SER A 149 -1.04 0.44 -3.15
CA SER A 149 -0.69 0.99 -1.84
C SER A 149 0.32 0.10 -1.13
N GLY A 150 1.28 0.67 -0.43
CA GLY A 150 2.27 -0.13 0.27
C GLY A 150 2.91 0.53 1.47
N SER A 151 3.34 -0.30 2.42
CA SER A 151 3.99 0.09 3.67
C SER A 151 5.47 -0.30 3.66
N SER A 152 6.42 0.62 3.97
CA SER A 152 7.85 0.30 4.13
C SER A 152 8.41 -0.47 2.91
N ALA A 153 8.82 -1.73 3.07
CA ALA A 153 9.23 -2.60 1.95
C ALA A 153 8.15 -2.70 0.86
N GLY A 154 6.87 -2.80 1.24
CA GLY A 154 5.75 -2.75 0.30
C GLY A 154 5.65 -1.40 -0.41
N ALA A 155 5.94 -0.29 0.27
CA ALA A 155 5.99 1.03 -0.34
C ALA A 155 7.16 1.16 -1.34
N ILE A 156 8.29 0.53 -1.06
CA ILE A 156 9.41 0.42 -2.02
C ILE A 156 8.95 -0.38 -3.24
N THR A 157 8.27 -1.51 -3.03
CA THR A 157 7.75 -2.37 -4.12
C THR A 157 6.81 -1.61 -5.05
N VAL A 158 5.81 -0.89 -4.50
CA VAL A 158 4.83 -0.16 -5.33
C VAL A 158 5.43 1.03 -6.05
N LEU A 159 6.38 1.75 -5.43
CA LEU A 159 7.11 2.84 -6.09
C LEU A 159 8.03 2.32 -7.20
N GLN A 160 8.71 1.20 -6.96
CA GLN A 160 9.56 0.56 -7.97
C GLN A 160 8.73 0.00 -9.12
N GLY A 161 7.56 -0.60 -8.84
CA GLY A 161 6.63 -1.07 -9.86
C GLY A 161 6.15 0.07 -10.76
N GLU A 162 5.71 1.19 -10.18
CA GLU A 162 5.31 2.38 -10.94
C GLU A 162 6.48 2.94 -11.78
N TYR A 163 7.68 3.01 -11.19
CA TYR A 163 8.88 3.44 -11.91
C TYR A 163 9.16 2.56 -13.13
N ILE A 164 9.00 1.25 -13.01
CA ILE A 164 9.19 0.28 -14.10
C ILE A 164 8.12 0.48 -15.19
N ILE A 165 6.85 0.64 -14.82
CA ILE A 165 5.75 0.84 -15.76
C ILE A 165 5.91 2.16 -16.51
N SER A 166 6.08 3.27 -15.77
CA SER A 166 6.15 4.62 -16.35
C SER A 166 7.33 4.83 -17.30
N ASN A 167 8.39 4.04 -17.13
CA ASN A 167 9.56 4.05 -18.01
C ASN A 167 9.56 2.92 -19.05
N SER A 168 8.49 2.11 -19.12
CA SER A 168 8.37 0.98 -20.03
C SER A 168 9.58 0.02 -19.98
N LEU A 169 10.05 -0.27 -18.76
CA LEU A 169 11.17 -1.19 -18.56
C LEU A 169 10.70 -2.65 -18.80
N PRO A 170 11.60 -3.57 -19.22
CA PRO A 170 11.23 -4.92 -19.68
C PRO A 170 10.30 -5.68 -18.73
N MET A 171 10.46 -5.54 -17.41
CA MET A 171 9.62 -6.23 -16.44
C MET A 171 8.13 -5.84 -16.56
N SER A 172 7.80 -4.63 -17.05
CA SER A 172 6.42 -4.20 -17.27
C SER A 172 5.72 -4.87 -18.46
N GLU A 173 6.45 -5.57 -19.33
CA GLU A 173 5.89 -6.25 -20.50
C GLU A 173 4.94 -7.40 -20.14
N VAL A 174 4.98 -7.88 -18.89
CA VAL A 174 4.05 -8.90 -18.39
C VAL A 174 2.64 -8.34 -18.14
N LEU A 175 2.50 -7.02 -18.01
CA LEU A 175 1.23 -6.35 -17.85
C LEU A 175 0.55 -6.08 -19.21
N PRO A 176 -0.77 -5.90 -19.26
CA PRO A 176 -1.45 -5.53 -20.49
C PRO A 176 -0.85 -4.26 -21.10
N LYS A 177 -0.72 -4.25 -22.43
CA LYS A 177 -0.17 -3.10 -23.14
C LYS A 177 -0.92 -1.81 -22.81
N GLY A 178 -0.20 -0.81 -22.33
CA GLY A 178 -0.75 0.50 -21.94
C GLY A 178 -1.37 0.53 -20.55
N PHE A 179 -1.28 -0.57 -19.79
CA PHE A 179 -1.70 -0.58 -18.40
C PHE A 179 -0.82 0.35 -17.55
N ASN A 180 -1.45 1.10 -16.68
CA ASN A 180 -0.81 1.72 -15.52
C ASN A 180 -1.81 1.74 -14.34
N TYR A 181 -1.31 1.88 -13.14
CA TYR A 181 -2.15 2.11 -11.96
C TYR A 181 -2.82 3.48 -12.03
N ALA A 182 -4.04 3.59 -11.50
CA ALA A 182 -4.72 4.88 -11.37
C ALA A 182 -4.01 5.83 -10.40
N GLY A 183 -3.30 5.27 -9.42
CA GLY A 183 -2.50 6.01 -8.45
C GLY A 183 -1.67 5.10 -7.55
N VAL A 184 -0.67 5.68 -6.90
CA VAL A 184 0.25 4.99 -5.98
C VAL A 184 0.22 5.67 -4.62
N ILE A 185 0.06 4.89 -3.54
CA ILE A 185 0.12 5.37 -2.16
C ILE A 185 1.31 4.71 -1.46
N SER A 186 2.27 5.51 -1.03
CA SER A 186 3.53 5.06 -0.43
C SER A 186 3.64 5.54 1.02
N PHE A 187 3.64 4.60 1.95
CA PHE A 187 3.88 4.85 3.37
C PHE A 187 5.34 4.57 3.71
N ALA A 188 6.17 5.62 3.79
CA ALA A 188 7.59 5.58 4.07
C ALA A 188 8.39 4.71 3.09
N GLY A 189 8.21 4.95 1.79
CA GLY A 189 8.89 4.24 0.70
C GLY A 189 10.07 5.00 0.09
N ALA A 190 10.76 4.31 -0.80
CA ALA A 190 11.85 4.82 -1.62
C ALA A 190 11.95 4.04 -2.93
N ILE A 191 12.71 4.54 -3.90
CA ILE A 191 13.17 3.77 -5.06
C ILE A 191 14.63 3.40 -4.84
N PHE A 192 14.97 2.14 -5.09
CA PHE A 192 16.34 1.67 -5.18
C PHE A 192 16.79 1.65 -6.63
N SER A 193 17.97 2.17 -6.93
CA SER A 193 18.51 2.21 -8.28
C SER A 193 20.01 1.94 -8.29
N LEU A 194 20.43 1.10 -9.22
CA LEU A 194 21.82 0.81 -9.56
C LEU A 194 22.30 1.62 -10.79
N ASP A 195 21.40 2.32 -11.48
CA ASP A 195 21.66 3.06 -12.72
C ASP A 195 21.59 4.59 -12.54
N GLY A 196 21.88 5.06 -11.33
CA GLY A 196 21.81 6.47 -11.01
C GLY A 196 20.45 6.94 -10.50
N ALA A 197 20.25 8.24 -10.54
CA ALA A 197 19.03 8.83 -10.00
C ALA A 197 17.80 8.49 -10.86
N PRO A 198 16.70 8.01 -10.25
CA PRO A 198 15.49 7.67 -10.99
C PRO A 198 14.91 8.90 -11.71
N ARG A 199 14.40 8.67 -12.90
CA ARG A 199 13.69 9.65 -13.71
C ARG A 199 12.32 9.12 -14.03
N TRP A 200 11.31 9.94 -13.81
CA TRP A 200 9.93 9.56 -14.09
C TRP A 200 9.60 9.68 -15.58
N GLY A 201 8.88 8.72 -16.11
CA GLY A 201 8.30 8.77 -17.45
C GLY A 201 7.11 9.72 -17.53
N GLU A 202 6.71 10.12 -18.75
CA GLU A 202 5.60 11.04 -18.96
C GLU A 202 4.24 10.49 -18.49
N ASN A 203 4.08 9.16 -18.51
CA ASN A 203 2.85 8.47 -18.13
C ASN A 203 2.86 8.01 -16.66
N THR A 204 3.66 8.65 -15.80
CA THR A 204 3.69 8.33 -14.37
C THR A 204 2.33 8.57 -13.72
N ALA A 205 1.81 7.54 -13.04
CA ALA A 205 0.59 7.66 -12.24
C ALA A 205 0.74 8.71 -11.13
N PRO A 206 -0.34 9.33 -10.65
CA PRO A 206 -0.29 10.17 -9.46
C PRO A 206 0.27 9.42 -8.25
N ILE A 207 1.13 10.07 -7.45
CA ILE A 207 1.78 9.44 -6.30
C ILE A 207 1.51 10.23 -5.01
N LEU A 208 0.95 9.56 -4.01
CA LEU A 208 0.86 10.06 -2.64
C LEU A 208 2.01 9.47 -1.81
N LEU A 209 2.84 10.35 -1.26
CA LEU A 209 4.03 10.00 -0.50
C LEU A 209 3.89 10.46 0.95
N PHE A 210 3.78 9.56 1.91
CA PHE A 210 3.89 9.86 3.35
C PHE A 210 5.29 9.54 3.86
N HIS A 211 5.96 10.48 4.54
CA HIS A 211 7.28 10.22 5.10
C HIS A 211 7.63 11.15 6.26
N GLY A 212 8.28 10.61 7.30
CA GLY A 212 8.88 11.37 8.38
C GLY A 212 10.35 11.71 8.09
N ASN A 213 10.78 12.93 8.41
CA ASN A 213 12.16 13.34 8.10
C ASN A 213 13.23 12.73 9.02
N ALA A 214 12.82 12.07 10.11
CA ALA A 214 13.70 11.34 11.03
C ALA A 214 13.68 9.81 10.82
N ASP A 215 13.22 9.35 9.66
CA ASP A 215 13.22 7.93 9.33
C ASP A 215 14.66 7.40 9.21
N ARG A 216 14.98 6.36 10.01
CA ARG A 216 16.29 5.68 10.04
C ARG A 216 16.29 4.35 9.29
N GLN A 217 15.15 3.91 8.73
CA GLN A 217 15.02 2.61 8.08
C GLN A 217 14.92 2.74 6.58
N VAL A 218 14.11 3.68 6.11
CA VAL A 218 14.00 4.05 4.70
C VAL A 218 14.42 5.52 4.57
N PRO A 219 15.38 5.83 3.69
CA PRO A 219 15.86 7.22 3.56
C PRO A 219 14.72 8.19 3.19
N TYR A 220 14.54 9.23 3.98
CA TYR A 220 13.61 10.32 3.70
C TYR A 220 13.96 11.10 2.42
N ASN A 221 15.27 11.40 2.24
CA ASN A 221 15.78 12.06 1.05
C ASN A 221 16.50 11.03 0.17
N LYS A 222 17.80 11.18 -0.05
CA LYS A 222 18.58 10.22 -0.82
C LYS A 222 19.81 9.78 -0.04
N VAL A 223 20.15 8.50 -0.21
CA VAL A 223 21.42 7.92 0.20
C VAL A 223 21.97 7.22 -1.03
N ALA A 224 22.97 7.83 -1.68
CA ALA A 224 23.53 7.33 -2.94
C ALA A 224 25.05 7.47 -2.95
N LEU A 225 25.74 6.45 -3.49
CA LEU A 225 27.18 6.40 -3.67
C LEU A 225 27.50 5.78 -5.04
N PHE A 226 28.29 6.47 -5.87
CA PHE A 226 28.70 6.01 -7.20
C PHE A 226 27.54 5.55 -8.14
N GLY A 227 26.38 6.21 -8.06
CA GLY A 227 25.22 5.87 -8.88
C GLY A 227 24.29 4.81 -8.28
N TYR A 228 24.71 4.13 -7.22
CA TYR A 228 23.89 3.19 -6.46
C TYR A 228 23.21 3.92 -5.31
N GLY A 229 21.92 3.73 -5.12
CA GLY A 229 21.29 4.43 -4.01
C GLY A 229 19.82 4.19 -3.82
N MET A 230 19.39 4.59 -2.63
CA MET A 230 17.97 4.72 -2.28
C MET A 230 17.56 6.19 -2.36
N TYR A 231 16.44 6.42 -3.03
CA TYR A 231 15.86 7.73 -3.26
C TYR A 231 14.51 7.80 -2.60
N GLY A 232 14.46 8.48 -1.45
CA GLY A 232 13.26 8.56 -0.60
C GLY A 232 12.24 9.60 -1.07
N SER A 233 11.13 9.66 -0.36
CA SER A 233 9.94 10.41 -0.77
C SER A 233 10.19 11.88 -1.05
N LYS A 234 11.04 12.56 -0.26
CA LYS A 234 11.40 13.96 -0.53
C LYS A 234 12.08 14.13 -1.88
N TYR A 235 13.08 13.30 -2.16
CA TYR A 235 13.78 13.35 -3.45
C TYR A 235 12.83 13.05 -4.61
N LEU A 236 11.97 12.04 -4.46
CA LEU A 236 11.00 11.65 -5.49
C LEU A 236 9.98 12.76 -5.75
N ALA A 237 9.44 13.40 -4.70
CA ALA A 237 8.52 14.53 -4.82
C ALA A 237 9.16 15.72 -5.55
N GLU A 238 10.42 16.07 -5.24
CA GLU A 238 11.15 17.12 -5.95
C GLU A 238 11.33 16.80 -7.45
N LYS A 239 11.49 15.51 -7.81
CA LYS A 239 11.59 15.07 -9.21
C LYS A 239 10.23 15.09 -9.92
N LEU A 240 9.17 14.65 -9.26
CA LEU A 240 7.80 14.74 -9.79
C LEU A 240 7.40 16.19 -10.04
N GLN A 241 7.68 17.08 -9.08
CA GLN A 241 7.43 18.51 -9.22
C GLN A 241 8.17 19.10 -10.44
N LYS A 242 9.46 18.78 -10.57
CA LYS A 242 10.28 19.29 -11.69
C LYS A 242 9.83 18.76 -13.05
N ALA A 243 9.27 17.54 -13.09
CA ALA A 243 8.74 16.92 -14.28
C ALA A 243 7.28 17.33 -14.59
N ASP A 244 6.69 18.21 -13.79
CA ASP A 244 5.29 18.65 -13.89
C ASP A 244 4.30 17.47 -13.85
N LEU A 245 4.59 16.43 -13.03
CA LEU A 245 3.76 15.26 -12.82
C LEU A 245 2.88 15.40 -11.56
N PRO A 246 1.72 14.73 -11.49
CA PRO A 246 0.83 14.82 -10.35
C PRO A 246 1.42 14.08 -9.14
N TYR A 247 1.43 14.75 -8.00
CA TYR A 247 1.86 14.14 -6.74
C TYR A 247 1.25 14.85 -5.53
N TRP A 248 1.24 14.13 -4.41
CA TRP A 248 1.01 14.71 -3.08
C TRP A 248 2.08 14.20 -2.13
N PHE A 249 2.94 15.08 -1.67
CA PHE A 249 3.94 14.77 -0.65
C PHE A 249 3.48 15.26 0.71
N TYR A 250 3.24 14.33 1.63
CA TYR A 250 2.87 14.57 3.03
C TYR A 250 4.07 14.24 3.92
N THR A 251 4.67 15.25 4.51
CA THR A 251 5.88 15.11 5.34
C THR A 251 5.64 15.61 6.75
N VAL A 252 6.17 14.88 7.73
CA VAL A 252 6.07 15.21 9.16
C VAL A 252 7.47 15.40 9.72
N GLU A 253 7.71 16.55 10.35
CA GLU A 253 9.00 16.87 10.94
C GLU A 253 9.23 16.04 12.20
N TYR A 254 10.47 15.56 12.36
CA TYR A 254 10.92 14.66 13.45
C TYR A 254 10.18 13.33 13.56
N GLU A 255 9.23 13.04 12.67
CA GLU A 255 8.56 11.75 12.66
C GLU A 255 9.49 10.68 12.06
N THR A 256 9.40 9.48 12.61
CA THR A 256 10.27 8.36 12.31
C THR A 256 9.65 7.43 11.25
N HIS A 257 10.15 6.20 11.16
CA HIS A 257 9.55 5.15 10.32
C HIS A 257 8.12 4.77 10.72
N GLN A 258 7.55 5.36 11.77
CA GLN A 258 6.14 5.20 12.11
C GLN A 258 5.22 5.64 10.96
N MET A 259 5.70 6.53 10.08
CA MET A 259 4.98 6.90 8.85
C MET A 259 4.75 5.74 7.88
N ALA A 260 5.35 4.58 8.11
CA ALA A 260 5.01 3.35 7.39
C ALA A 260 3.64 2.76 7.77
N GLY A 261 3.08 3.16 8.92
CA GLY A 261 1.79 2.67 9.42
C GLY A 261 0.85 3.77 9.89
N LYS A 262 1.35 4.78 10.58
CA LYS A 262 0.55 5.84 11.21
C LYS A 262 -0.47 6.49 10.26
N PRO A 263 -0.14 6.84 8.99
CA PRO A 263 -1.13 7.44 8.09
C PRO A 263 -2.30 6.52 7.74
N MET A 264 -2.15 5.20 7.84
CA MET A 264 -3.23 4.24 7.63
C MET A 264 -4.34 4.34 8.69
N TYR A 265 -4.09 5.06 9.78
CA TYR A 265 -5.05 5.33 10.86
C TYR A 265 -5.45 6.82 10.91
N ASP A 266 -4.48 7.71 10.73
CA ASP A 266 -4.64 9.13 11.05
C ASP A 266 -4.97 9.99 9.83
N ASN A 267 -4.69 9.51 8.59
CA ASN A 267 -4.79 10.31 7.37
C ASN A 267 -5.84 9.79 6.37
N HIS A 268 -6.94 9.26 6.87
CA HIS A 268 -8.03 8.75 6.03
C HIS A 268 -8.58 9.81 5.06
N ALA A 269 -8.71 11.05 5.52
CA ALA A 269 -9.22 12.15 4.70
C ALA A 269 -8.29 12.48 3.51
N GLU A 270 -6.98 12.51 3.74
CA GLU A 270 -5.99 12.74 2.69
C GLU A 270 -5.93 11.58 1.71
N ILE A 271 -6.00 10.34 2.20
CA ILE A 271 -6.00 9.13 1.37
C ILE A 271 -7.25 9.10 0.48
N LYS A 272 -8.44 9.34 1.05
CA LYS A 272 -9.69 9.44 0.29
C LYS A 272 -9.60 10.54 -0.78
N LEU A 273 -9.21 11.73 -0.38
CA LEU A 273 -9.07 12.85 -1.32
C LEU A 273 -8.08 12.56 -2.45
N PHE A 274 -6.97 11.86 -2.16
CA PHE A 274 -6.03 11.44 -3.17
C PHE A 274 -6.65 10.44 -4.15
N ILE A 275 -7.32 9.41 -3.65
CA ILE A 275 -7.97 8.41 -4.50
C ILE A 275 -9.02 9.08 -5.40
N GLU A 276 -9.89 9.94 -4.83
CA GLU A 276 -10.96 10.59 -5.60
C GLU A 276 -10.44 11.60 -6.63
N GLU A 277 -9.55 12.50 -6.23
CA GLU A 277 -9.17 13.64 -7.08
C GLU A 277 -8.00 13.32 -8.01
N PHE A 278 -7.00 12.57 -7.53
CA PHE A 278 -5.81 12.26 -8.32
C PHE A 278 -5.95 10.96 -9.09
N ALA A 279 -6.41 9.87 -8.43
CA ALA A 279 -6.46 8.56 -9.05
C ALA A 279 -7.72 8.36 -9.92
N ILE A 280 -8.92 8.62 -9.40
CA ILE A 280 -10.17 8.40 -10.15
C ILE A 280 -10.45 9.52 -11.15
N LYS A 281 -10.42 10.79 -10.69
CA LYS A 281 -10.69 11.94 -11.56
C LYS A 281 -9.48 12.36 -12.41
N GLN A 282 -8.33 11.74 -12.24
CA GLN A 282 -7.09 11.98 -12.97
C GLN A 282 -6.70 13.47 -13.05
N ARG A 283 -6.95 14.22 -11.95
CA ARG A 283 -6.60 15.64 -11.91
C ARG A 283 -5.09 15.82 -11.79
N LYS A 284 -4.51 16.60 -12.66
CA LYS A 284 -3.09 16.96 -12.58
C LYS A 284 -2.86 17.99 -11.47
N LEU A 285 -2.68 17.51 -10.24
CA LEU A 285 -2.46 18.33 -9.06
C LEU A 285 -1.07 18.06 -8.48
N GLN A 286 -0.42 19.11 -7.99
CA GLN A 286 0.83 19.04 -7.25
C GLN A 286 0.61 19.61 -5.86
N ARG A 287 0.86 18.81 -4.82
CA ARG A 287 0.62 19.20 -3.43
C ARG A 287 1.75 18.78 -2.53
N THR A 288 2.14 19.66 -1.62
CA THR A 288 3.04 19.37 -0.50
C THR A 288 2.37 19.82 0.79
N THR A 289 2.26 18.90 1.74
CA THR A 289 1.81 19.16 3.11
C THR A 289 2.99 18.93 4.04
N HIS A 290 3.39 19.95 4.78
CA HIS A 290 4.47 19.86 5.77
C HIS A 290 3.86 20.08 7.15
N ILE A 291 3.96 19.06 7.99
CA ILE A 291 3.46 19.08 9.36
C ILE A 291 4.65 19.30 10.30
N VAL A 292 4.50 20.30 11.14
CA VAL A 292 5.35 20.55 12.30
C VAL A 292 4.44 20.43 13.52
N ASP A 293 4.67 19.41 14.33
CA ASP A 293 3.89 19.14 15.53
C ASP A 293 4.80 19.27 16.76
N GLU A 294 4.50 20.24 17.63
CA GLU A 294 5.27 20.50 18.86
C GLU A 294 5.23 19.31 19.84
N ALA A 295 4.26 18.41 19.70
CA ALA A 295 4.18 17.17 20.49
C ALA A 295 5.23 16.13 20.07
N ILE A 296 5.81 16.24 18.87
CA ILE A 296 6.88 15.35 18.40
C ILE A 296 8.23 15.96 18.81
N PRO A 297 8.99 15.29 19.70
CA PRO A 297 10.26 15.84 20.17
C PRO A 297 11.28 15.93 19.03
N GLU A 298 12.04 17.02 19.02
CA GLU A 298 13.16 17.19 18.09
C GLU A 298 14.15 16.04 18.20
N CYS A 299 14.60 15.53 17.07
CA CYS A 299 15.56 14.44 16.99
C CYS A 299 16.45 14.56 15.75
N GLN A 300 17.42 13.66 15.64
CA GLN A 300 18.31 13.62 14.50
C GLN A 300 17.56 13.27 13.22
N THR A 301 17.75 14.06 12.15
CA THR A 301 17.13 13.89 10.84
C THR A 301 18.12 13.56 9.71
N ARG A 302 19.43 13.53 10.01
CA ARG A 302 20.49 13.18 9.05
C ARG A 302 21.26 11.97 9.54
N PHE A 303 21.30 10.93 8.72
CA PHE A 303 21.96 9.68 9.05
C PHE A 303 23.02 9.32 8.01
N PHE A 304 24.07 8.64 8.46
CA PHE A 304 25.07 8.06 7.56
C PHE A 304 24.48 6.82 6.84
N PRO A 305 24.95 6.48 5.64
CA PRO A 305 24.46 5.31 4.89
C PRO A 305 24.46 4.01 5.69
N THR A 306 25.47 3.80 6.55
CA THR A 306 25.59 2.62 7.41
C THR A 306 24.45 2.50 8.44
N ALA A 307 23.86 3.61 8.87
CA ALA A 307 22.75 3.60 9.82
C ALA A 307 21.49 2.91 9.25
N TYR A 308 21.26 3.02 7.95
CA TYR A 308 20.12 2.36 7.27
C TYR A 308 20.33 0.86 7.15
N ILE A 309 21.58 0.41 6.96
CA ILE A 309 21.92 -1.01 6.90
C ILE A 309 21.74 -1.64 8.28
N SER A 310 22.31 -1.03 9.36
CA SER A 310 22.17 -1.55 10.72
C SER A 310 20.72 -1.57 11.19
N ALA A 311 19.93 -0.54 10.91
CA ALA A 311 18.52 -0.48 11.29
C ALA A 311 17.66 -1.59 10.66
N THR A 312 18.12 -2.23 9.60
CA THR A 312 17.44 -3.37 8.96
C THR A 312 17.68 -4.68 9.72
N TYR A 313 18.83 -4.82 10.37
CA TYR A 313 19.26 -6.07 11.04
C TYR A 313 19.15 -6.06 12.56
N ASP A 314 19.17 -4.91 13.20
CA ASP A 314 19.14 -4.76 14.67
C ASP A 314 17.72 -4.95 15.27
N ARG A 315 16.89 -5.81 14.64
CA ARG A 315 15.48 -6.02 15.04
C ARG A 315 15.18 -7.43 15.46
#